data_e31ab55540afc5d471dd6602208cf6d8
#
_entry.id   e31ab55540afc5d471dd6602208cf6d8
#
_cell.length_a   1.000
_cell.length_b   1.000
_cell.length_c   1.000
_cell.angle_alpha   90.00
_cell.angle_beta   90.00
_cell.angle_gamma   90.00
#
_symmetry.space_group_name_H-M   'P 1'
#
loop_
_entity.id
_entity.type
_entity.pdbx_description
1 polymer ?
#
loop_
_entity_poly.entity_id
_entity_poly.type
_entity_poly.pdbx_seq_one_letter_code
_entity_poly.pdbx_strand_id
1 'polypeptide(L)' 'MTKDDLKKMNEMTAVELNGKSRELRQELFNLRLQKASAQLEKPSRLRTLRRDIARVETRLSVLRKKAA' A
#
# COMPACT_ATOMS: atom_id res chain seq x y z
N MET A 1 -4.79 1.95 -8.03
CA MET A 1 -5.67 0.83 -7.62
C MET A 1 -6.95 0.87 -8.45
N THR A 2 -7.35 -0.25 -9.03
CA THR A 2 -8.59 -0.36 -9.81
C THR A 2 -9.78 -0.62 -8.88
N LYS A 3 -11.01 -0.56 -9.42
CA LYS A 3 -12.21 -0.91 -8.65
C LYS A 3 -12.16 -2.34 -8.13
N ASP A 4 -11.64 -3.27 -8.93
CA ASP A 4 -11.51 -4.67 -8.54
C ASP A 4 -10.51 -4.83 -7.39
N ASP A 5 -9.41 -4.09 -7.42
CA ASP A 5 -8.42 -4.10 -6.34
C ASP A 5 -9.00 -3.57 -5.03
N LEU A 6 -9.79 -2.50 -5.10
CA LEU A 6 -10.48 -1.95 -3.93
C LEU A 6 -11.49 -2.95 -3.35
N LYS A 7 -12.23 -3.62 -4.23
CA LYS A 7 -13.19 -4.64 -3.80
C LYS A 7 -12.49 -5.80 -3.10
N LYS A 8 -11.41 -6.29 -3.68
CA LYS A 8 -10.60 -7.36 -3.07
C LYS A 8 -10.03 -6.92 -1.71
N MET A 9 -9.55 -5.69 -1.63
CA MET A 9 -9.04 -5.14 -0.39
C MET A 9 -10.11 -5.11 0.71
N ASN A 10 -11.35 -4.75 0.34
CA ASN A 10 -12.47 -4.71 1.29
C ASN A 10 -12.87 -6.10 1.78
N GLU A 11 -12.54 -7.14 1.04
CA GLU A 11 -12.81 -8.53 1.40
C GLU A 11 -11.66 -9.17 2.20
N MET A 12 -10.50 -8.52 2.27
CA MET A 12 -9.32 -9.05 2.97
C MET A 12 -9.45 -8.94 4.49
N THR A 13 -8.87 -9.91 5.17
CA THR A 13 -8.76 -9.89 6.64
C THR A 13 -7.68 -8.89 7.07
N ALA A 14 -7.67 -8.55 8.37
CA ALA A 14 -6.64 -7.66 8.93
C ALA A 14 -5.23 -8.22 8.75
N VAL A 15 -5.06 -9.54 8.88
CA VAL A 15 -3.76 -10.20 8.68
C VAL A 15 -3.30 -10.06 7.24
N GLU A 16 -4.19 -10.29 6.28
CA GLU A 16 -3.88 -10.13 4.85
C GLU A 16 -3.54 -8.68 4.50
N LEU A 17 -4.27 -7.72 5.05
CA LEU A 17 -4.01 -6.30 4.84
C LEU A 17 -2.67 -5.87 5.44
N ASN A 18 -2.29 -6.40 6.60
CA ASN A 18 -0.99 -6.14 7.20
C ASN A 18 0.14 -6.65 6.30
N GLY A 19 -0.02 -7.85 5.74
CA GLY A 19 0.93 -8.41 4.78
C GLY A 19 1.05 -7.54 3.54
N LYS A 20 -0.07 -7.09 2.99
CA LYS A 20 -0.12 -6.21 1.84
C LYS A 20 0.59 -4.87 2.13
N SER A 21 0.34 -4.29 3.29
CA SER A 21 0.98 -3.06 3.73
C SER A 21 2.51 -3.21 3.78
N ARG A 22 3.00 -4.32 4.33
CA ARG A 22 4.44 -4.60 4.39
C ARG A 22 5.06 -4.69 3.00
N GLU A 23 4.40 -5.40 2.08
CA GLU A 23 4.87 -5.53 0.70
C GLU A 23 4.97 -4.18 0.02
N LEU A 24 3.94 -3.35 0.15
CA LEU A 24 3.91 -2.03 -0.46
C LEU A 24 4.97 -1.11 0.14
N ARG A 25 5.17 -1.16 1.45
CA ARG A 25 6.20 -0.36 2.12
C ARG A 25 7.61 -0.78 1.72
N GLN A 26 7.83 -2.09 1.55
CA GLN A 26 9.11 -2.61 1.09
C GLN A 26 9.41 -2.13 -0.33
N GLU A 27 8.42 -2.18 -1.21
CA GLU A 27 8.55 -1.67 -2.57
C GLU A 27 8.83 -0.16 -2.58
N LEU A 28 8.13 0.60 -1.74
CA LEU A 28 8.35 2.03 -1.61
C LEU A 28 9.78 2.34 -1.13
N PHE A 29 10.27 1.60 -0.16
CA PHE A 29 11.64 1.73 0.34
C PHE A 29 12.66 1.48 -0.77
N ASN A 30 12.48 0.40 -1.54
CA ASN A 30 13.36 0.06 -2.66
C ASN A 30 13.35 1.17 -3.73
N LEU A 31 12.18 1.72 -4.04
CA LEU A 31 12.07 2.81 -5.01
C LEU A 31 12.72 4.10 -4.51
N ARG A 32 12.64 4.37 -3.21
CA ARG A 32 13.34 5.53 -2.62
C ARG A 32 14.85 5.38 -2.71
N LEU A 33 15.37 4.17 -2.52
CA LEU A 33 16.79 3.89 -2.71
C LEU A 33 17.21 4.10 -4.16
N GLN A 34 16.39 3.65 -5.11
CA GLN A 34 16.65 3.87 -6.54
C GLN A 34 16.66 5.37 -6.89
N LYS A 35 15.73 6.12 -6.32
CA LYS A 35 15.67 7.57 -6.51
C LYS A 35 16.93 8.26 -5.98
N ALA A 36 17.39 7.85 -4.79
CA ALA A 36 18.59 8.40 -4.18
C ALA A 36 19.85 8.13 -5.02
N SER A 37 19.89 7.00 -5.75
CA SER A 37 20.98 6.65 -6.63
C SER A 37 20.76 7.08 -8.09
N ALA A 38 19.74 7.92 -8.33
CA ALA A 38 19.35 8.45 -9.65
C ALA A 38 18.98 7.36 -10.67
N GLN A 39 18.54 6.18 -10.21
CA GLN A 39 18.15 5.05 -11.06
C GLN A 39 16.65 4.93 -11.28
N LEU A 40 15.84 5.81 -10.67
CA LEU A 40 14.41 5.75 -10.78
C LEU A 40 13.91 6.38 -12.08
N GLU A 41 13.31 5.55 -12.94
CA GLU A 41 12.82 5.99 -14.25
C GLU A 41 11.41 6.60 -14.18
N LYS A 42 10.57 6.16 -13.24
CA LYS A 42 9.15 6.57 -13.16
C LYS A 42 8.78 7.08 -11.77
N PRO A 43 8.89 8.40 -11.53
CA PRO A 43 8.50 8.95 -10.23
C PRO A 43 7.00 8.77 -9.90
N SER A 44 6.15 8.57 -10.92
CA SER A 44 4.72 8.30 -10.71
C SER A 44 4.48 7.03 -9.90
N ARG A 45 5.40 6.07 -9.94
CA ARG A 45 5.30 4.83 -9.15
C ARG A 45 5.30 5.11 -7.66
N LEU A 46 6.10 6.07 -7.20
CA LEU A 46 6.13 6.48 -5.80
C LEU A 46 4.78 7.02 -5.33
N ARG A 47 4.14 7.85 -6.16
CA ARG A 47 2.81 8.40 -5.85
C ARG A 47 1.77 7.29 -5.75
N THR A 48 1.79 6.36 -6.70
CA THR A 48 0.87 5.23 -6.73
C THR A 48 1.02 4.37 -5.48
N LEU A 49 2.25 4.05 -5.08
CA LEU A 49 2.52 3.25 -3.89
C LEU A 49 2.07 3.95 -2.62
N ARG A 50 2.34 5.25 -2.49
CA ARG A 50 1.89 6.02 -1.33
C ARG A 50 0.38 6.02 -1.20
N ARG A 51 -0.32 6.17 -2.32
CA ARG A 51 -1.78 6.13 -2.36
C ARG A 51 -2.31 4.76 -1.97
N ASP A 52 -1.70 3.70 -2.50
CA ASP A 52 -2.12 2.33 -2.20
C ASP A 52 -1.90 1.99 -0.73
N ILE A 53 -0.76 2.40 -0.16
CA ILE A 53 -0.48 2.23 1.27
C ILE A 53 -1.53 2.95 2.11
N ALA A 54 -1.85 4.19 1.76
CA ALA A 54 -2.86 4.97 2.48
C ALA A 54 -4.23 4.28 2.47
N ARG A 55 -4.62 3.69 1.34
CA ARG A 55 -5.88 2.95 1.21
C ARG A 55 -5.90 1.71 2.08
N VAL A 56 -4.81 0.94 2.08
CA VAL A 56 -4.69 -0.26 2.92
C VAL A 56 -4.75 0.12 4.40
N GLU A 57 -4.05 1.15 4.80
CA GLU A 57 -4.04 1.63 6.19
C GLU A 57 -5.42 2.16 6.62
N THR A 58 -6.13 2.82 5.72
CA THR A 58 -7.50 3.29 5.99
C THR A 58 -8.42 2.10 6.27
N ARG A 59 -8.32 1.05 5.46
CA ARG A 59 -9.13 -0.15 5.66
C ARG A 59 -8.78 -0.85 6.96
N LEU A 60 -7.50 -0.94 7.31
CA LEU A 60 -7.04 -1.49 8.58
C LEU A 60 -7.60 -0.69 9.77
N SER A 61 -7.62 0.63 9.66
CA SER A 61 -8.19 1.50 10.68
C SER A 61 -9.68 1.23 10.88
N VAL A 62 -10.43 1.07 9.78
CA VAL A 62 -11.86 0.73 9.85
C VAL A 62 -12.06 -0.62 10.56
N LEU A 63 -11.27 -1.63 10.22
CA LEU A 63 -11.37 -2.95 10.86
C LEU A 63 -11.04 -2.90 12.35
N ARG A 64 -10.05 -2.12 12.76
CA ARG A 64 -9.73 -1.92 14.18
C ARG A 64 -10.89 -1.30 14.94
N LYS A 65 -11.54 -0.30 14.36
CA LYS A 65 -12.71 0.35 14.99
C LYS A 65 -13.87 -0.61 15.14
N LYS A 66 -14.08 -1.48 14.16
CA LYS A 66 -15.13 -2.49 14.24
C LYS A 66 -14.84 -3.56 15.29
N ALA A 67 -13.57 -3.86 15.52
CA ALA A 67 -13.15 -4.87 16.50
C ALA A 67 -13.09 -4.34 17.93
N ALA A 68 -13.06 -3.04 18.11
CA ALA A 68 -12.93 -2.40 19.42
C ALA A 68 -14.24 -2.35 20.20
#